data_4db916ce2eb6ebee0530eb9e2d039711
#
_entry.id   4db916ce2eb6ebee0530eb9e2d039711
#
_cell.length_a   1.000
_cell.length_b   1.000
_cell.length_c   1.000
_cell.angle_alpha   90.00
_cell.angle_beta   90.00
_cell.angle_gamma   90.00
#
_symmetry.space_group_name_H-M   'P 1'
#
loop_
_entity.id
_entity.type
_entity.pdbx_description
1 polymer ?
#
loop_
_entity_poly.entity_id
_entity_poly.type
_entity_poly.pdbx_seq_one_letter_code
_entity_poly.pdbx_strand_id
1 'polypeptide(L)'
;MRVSLSIIFVFFAGLHLSAQTTVVAVEQRLKEACMRQDQAAISKAAIELAGMAAYGADKLEYALNLLQSVEQNGILITGGTGDTYPLITLQQVRAIRPDVIVIQTSWLDDTSYALWIQQAYHVHGAPVEMIKQWCANYPVYVSLAAPTLVLEALQEELYCTGLAFKVSNVPIANVKGMYRQWWENCSKTNLTSGLPMNANYLMPLGLIAGYMVETGKKNELKEIKKIYAEIAKSVGVKEQIPGMK
;
A
#
# COMPACT_ATOMS: atom_id res chain seq x y z
N MET A 1 -51.39 -11.20 -11.32
CA MET A 1 -50.78 -9.90 -10.96
C MET A 1 -49.25 -10.06 -11.01
N ARG A 2 -48.64 -9.73 -12.14
CA ARG A 2 -47.15 -9.76 -12.29
C ARG A 2 -46.61 -8.38 -11.89
N VAL A 3 -46.18 -8.24 -10.65
CA VAL A 3 -45.46 -7.04 -10.22
C VAL A 3 -44.04 -7.15 -10.77
N SER A 4 -43.69 -6.14 -11.54
CA SER A 4 -42.50 -6.06 -12.34
C SER A 4 -41.22 -6.12 -11.48
N LEU A 5 -40.41 -7.16 -11.71
CA LEU A 5 -39.07 -7.37 -11.13
C LEU A 5 -38.09 -6.22 -11.50
N SER A 6 -38.46 -5.43 -12.52
CA SER A 6 -37.63 -4.32 -13.06
C SER A 6 -37.50 -3.13 -12.12
N ILE A 7 -38.44 -2.88 -11.22
CA ILE A 7 -38.42 -1.72 -10.30
C ILE A 7 -37.43 -1.96 -9.17
N ILE A 8 -37.24 -3.21 -8.73
CA ILE A 8 -36.31 -3.55 -7.64
C ILE A 8 -34.84 -3.40 -8.12
N PHE A 9 -34.54 -3.73 -9.38
CA PHE A 9 -33.18 -3.60 -9.93
C PHE A 9 -32.74 -2.14 -10.10
N VAL A 10 -33.64 -1.25 -10.49
CA VAL A 10 -33.34 0.19 -10.64
C VAL A 10 -33.09 0.84 -9.27
N PHE A 11 -33.81 0.43 -8.24
CA PHE A 11 -33.62 0.95 -6.87
C PHE A 11 -32.28 0.52 -6.26
N PHE A 12 -31.84 -0.73 -6.45
CA PHE A 12 -30.54 -1.20 -5.99
C PHE A 12 -29.37 -0.56 -6.75
N ALA A 13 -29.49 -0.38 -8.06
CA ALA A 13 -28.48 0.30 -8.87
C ALA A 13 -28.36 1.78 -8.48
N GLY A 14 -29.47 2.46 -8.22
CA GLY A 14 -29.48 3.86 -7.78
C GLY A 14 -28.84 4.07 -6.39
N LEU A 15 -29.07 3.16 -5.45
CA LEU A 15 -28.45 3.19 -4.12
C LEU A 15 -26.94 2.94 -4.18
N HIS A 16 -26.48 2.00 -5.00
CA HIS A 16 -25.06 1.74 -5.20
C HIS A 16 -24.35 2.95 -5.84
N LEU A 17 -24.96 3.57 -6.85
CA LEU A 17 -24.37 4.73 -7.51
C LEU A 17 -24.28 5.94 -6.58
N SER A 18 -25.29 6.19 -5.76
CA SER A 18 -25.28 7.29 -4.78
C SER A 18 -24.26 7.07 -3.67
N ALA A 19 -24.13 5.85 -3.15
CA ALA A 19 -23.13 5.51 -2.13
C ALA A 19 -21.70 5.66 -2.66
N GLN A 20 -21.44 5.22 -3.87
CA GLN A 20 -20.13 5.32 -4.51
C GLN A 20 -19.76 6.78 -4.79
N THR A 21 -20.70 7.60 -5.25
CA THR A 21 -20.51 9.04 -5.43
C THR A 21 -20.16 9.73 -4.11
N THR A 22 -20.75 9.29 -3.01
CA THR A 22 -20.50 9.85 -1.68
C THR A 22 -19.10 9.46 -1.17
N VAL A 23 -18.63 8.21 -1.33
CA VAL A 23 -17.26 7.79 -0.97
C VAL A 23 -16.24 8.62 -1.73
N VAL A 24 -16.36 8.74 -3.05
CA VAL A 24 -15.46 9.54 -3.89
C VAL A 24 -15.40 11.01 -3.41
N ALA A 25 -16.54 11.58 -3.04
CA ALA A 25 -16.58 12.96 -2.53
C ALA A 25 -15.85 13.11 -1.18
N VAL A 26 -15.91 12.09 -0.32
CA VAL A 26 -15.17 12.10 0.96
C VAL A 26 -13.67 11.90 0.72
N GLU A 27 -13.29 11.00 -0.18
CA GLU A 27 -11.90 10.80 -0.59
C GLU A 27 -11.28 12.08 -1.17
N GLN A 28 -12.06 12.84 -1.98
CA GLN A 28 -11.61 14.13 -2.48
C GLN A 28 -11.37 15.14 -1.35
N ARG A 29 -12.27 15.21 -0.36
CA ARG A 29 -12.06 16.05 0.83
C ARG A 29 -10.85 15.63 1.63
N LEU A 30 -10.62 14.32 1.77
CA LEU A 30 -9.42 13.78 2.44
C LEU A 30 -8.15 14.21 1.71
N LYS A 31 -8.12 14.08 0.37
CA LYS A 31 -7.01 14.56 -0.46
C LYS A 31 -6.72 16.04 -0.19
N GLU A 32 -7.74 16.89 -0.32
CA GLU A 32 -7.60 18.34 -0.13
C GLU A 32 -7.12 18.70 1.28
N ALA A 33 -7.60 17.98 2.30
CA ALA A 33 -7.15 18.15 3.68
C ALA A 33 -5.68 17.74 3.85
N CYS A 34 -5.27 16.61 3.26
CA CYS A 34 -3.87 16.18 3.28
C CYS A 34 -2.95 17.18 2.58
N MET A 35 -3.35 17.70 1.43
CA MET A 35 -2.57 18.69 0.69
C MET A 35 -2.45 20.03 1.41
N ARG A 36 -3.42 20.38 2.25
CA ARG A 36 -3.37 21.58 3.11
C ARG A 36 -2.79 21.33 4.51
N GLN A 37 -2.44 20.07 4.83
CA GLN A 37 -1.96 19.66 6.17
C GLN A 37 -2.94 19.98 7.31
N ASP A 38 -4.25 19.98 7.00
CA ASP A 38 -5.32 20.23 7.95
C ASP A 38 -5.67 18.93 8.71
N GLN A 39 -5.00 18.70 9.84
CA GLN A 39 -5.17 17.49 10.64
C GLN A 39 -6.64 17.28 11.12
N ALA A 40 -7.37 18.35 11.43
CA ALA A 40 -8.76 18.23 11.84
C ALA A 40 -9.65 17.76 10.69
N ALA A 41 -9.44 18.30 9.49
CA ALA A 41 -10.15 17.89 8.29
C ALA A 41 -9.75 16.47 7.82
N ILE A 42 -8.46 16.09 7.93
CA ILE A 42 -7.96 14.73 7.66
C ILE A 42 -8.69 13.72 8.57
N SER A 43 -8.67 13.94 9.88
CA SER A 43 -9.32 13.06 10.85
C SER A 43 -10.82 12.96 10.59
N LYS A 44 -11.49 14.08 10.33
CA LYS A 44 -12.92 14.10 10.03
C LYS A 44 -13.27 13.26 8.80
N ALA A 45 -12.55 13.45 7.69
CA ALA A 45 -12.79 12.70 6.46
C ALA A 45 -12.47 11.19 6.63
N ALA A 46 -11.40 10.84 7.33
CA ALA A 46 -11.03 9.46 7.61
C ALA A 46 -12.09 8.74 8.48
N ILE A 47 -12.63 9.39 9.51
CA ILE A 47 -13.71 8.86 10.35
C ILE A 47 -14.98 8.65 9.50
N GLU A 48 -15.30 9.57 8.61
CA GLU A 48 -16.45 9.47 7.71
C GLU A 48 -16.30 8.26 6.75
N LEU A 49 -15.13 8.06 6.13
CA LEU A 49 -14.83 6.90 5.31
C LEU A 49 -14.96 5.58 6.07
N ALA A 50 -14.46 5.53 7.30
CA ALA A 50 -14.60 4.36 8.14
C ALA A 50 -16.06 4.08 8.53
N GLY A 51 -16.84 5.11 8.86
CA GLY A 51 -18.26 4.99 9.17
C GLY A 51 -19.10 4.51 7.97
N MET A 52 -18.68 4.84 6.76
CA MET A 52 -19.29 4.37 5.50
C MET A 52 -18.85 2.96 5.11
N ALA A 53 -17.95 2.30 5.84
CA ALA A 53 -17.29 1.07 5.46
C ALA A 53 -16.72 1.13 4.01
N ALA A 54 -16.10 2.27 3.66
CA ALA A 54 -15.61 2.58 2.31
C ALA A 54 -14.58 1.54 1.81
N TYR A 55 -13.89 0.87 2.73
CA TYR A 55 -12.87 -0.11 2.41
C TYR A 55 -13.21 -1.46 3.05
N GLY A 56 -13.19 -2.53 2.23
CA GLY A 56 -13.37 -3.90 2.69
C GLY A 56 -12.25 -4.35 3.64
N ALA A 57 -12.51 -5.42 4.39
CA ALA A 57 -11.57 -5.98 5.35
C ALA A 57 -10.24 -6.38 4.71
N ASP A 58 -10.28 -6.88 3.48
CA ASP A 58 -9.12 -7.25 2.67
C ASP A 58 -8.24 -6.04 2.30
N LYS A 59 -8.86 -4.93 1.91
CA LYS A 59 -8.16 -3.69 1.58
C LYS A 59 -7.52 -3.04 2.82
N LEU A 60 -8.22 -3.08 3.96
CA LEU A 60 -7.67 -2.62 5.24
C LEU A 60 -6.54 -3.52 5.73
N GLU A 61 -6.62 -4.84 5.52
CA GLU A 61 -5.54 -5.77 5.84
C GLU A 61 -4.30 -5.52 4.95
N TYR A 62 -4.49 -5.30 3.65
CA TYR A 62 -3.41 -4.91 2.77
C TYR A 62 -2.72 -3.62 3.25
N ALA A 63 -3.49 -2.59 3.60
CA ALA A 63 -2.98 -1.33 4.11
C ALA A 63 -2.21 -1.51 5.45
N LEU A 64 -2.73 -2.32 6.36
CA LEU A 64 -2.04 -2.68 7.61
C LEU A 64 -0.67 -3.33 7.32
N ASN A 65 -0.63 -4.34 6.45
CA ASN A 65 0.59 -5.05 6.10
C ASN A 65 1.60 -4.16 5.34
N LEU A 66 1.10 -3.18 4.57
CA LEU A 66 1.94 -2.17 3.93
C LEU A 66 2.58 -1.22 4.95
N LEU A 67 1.83 -0.74 5.95
CA LEU A 67 2.39 0.06 7.07
C LEU A 67 3.45 -0.73 7.86
N GLN A 68 3.25 -2.03 8.03
CA GLN A 68 4.22 -2.91 8.70
C GLN A 68 5.49 -3.17 7.88
N SER A 69 5.48 -2.88 6.58
CA SER A 69 6.67 -2.96 5.72
C SER A 69 7.65 -1.80 5.94
N VAL A 70 7.24 -0.78 6.69
CA VAL A 70 7.96 0.49 6.88
C VAL A 70 8.57 0.56 8.27
N GLU A 71 9.83 0.97 8.38
CA GLU A 71 10.50 1.22 9.66
C GLU A 71 9.87 2.39 10.42
N GLN A 72 10.20 2.48 11.71
CA GLN A 72 9.70 3.58 12.56
C GLN A 72 10.11 4.95 12.01
N ASN A 73 9.19 5.92 12.03
CA ASN A 73 9.36 7.27 11.51
C ASN A 73 9.74 7.32 10.02
N GLY A 74 9.37 6.28 9.24
CA GLY A 74 9.64 6.25 7.82
C GLY A 74 8.69 7.09 6.98
N ILE A 75 9.13 7.46 5.78
CA ILE A 75 8.31 8.09 4.74
C ILE A 75 7.88 6.99 3.76
N LEU A 76 6.59 6.84 3.54
CA LEU A 76 6.01 5.90 2.58
C LEU A 76 5.41 6.65 1.39
N ILE A 77 6.03 6.46 0.23
CA ILE A 77 5.55 6.97 -1.05
C ILE A 77 4.56 5.96 -1.64
N THR A 78 3.32 6.38 -1.86
CA THR A 78 2.23 5.54 -2.36
C THR A 78 1.88 5.85 -3.81
N GLY A 79 1.25 4.89 -4.50
CA GLY A 79 0.95 4.99 -5.92
C GLY A 79 -0.32 5.74 -6.25
N GLY A 80 -1.35 5.57 -5.44
CA GLY A 80 -2.66 6.12 -5.76
C GLY A 80 -3.66 6.05 -4.61
N THR A 81 -4.92 6.32 -4.91
CA THR A 81 -6.00 6.34 -3.91
C THR A 81 -6.22 4.97 -3.27
N GLY A 82 -5.96 3.90 -4.05
CA GLY A 82 -6.19 2.51 -3.64
C GLY A 82 -5.36 2.06 -2.45
N ASP A 83 -4.12 2.50 -2.35
CA ASP A 83 -3.22 2.23 -1.23
C ASP A 83 -3.15 3.41 -0.24
N THR A 84 -3.24 4.67 -0.67
CA THR A 84 -3.08 5.86 0.17
C THR A 84 -4.19 6.04 1.21
N TYR A 85 -5.45 6.07 0.78
CA TYR A 85 -6.55 6.44 1.68
C TYR A 85 -6.88 5.38 2.73
N PRO A 86 -6.81 4.06 2.46
CA PRO A 86 -6.92 3.06 3.51
C PRO A 86 -5.83 3.19 4.58
N LEU A 87 -4.58 3.55 4.21
CA LEU A 87 -3.48 3.80 5.15
C LEU A 87 -3.82 4.96 6.09
N ILE A 88 -4.17 6.12 5.53
CA ILE A 88 -4.54 7.31 6.30
C ILE A 88 -5.74 7.02 7.21
N THR A 89 -6.74 6.27 6.70
CA THR A 89 -7.90 5.87 7.51
C THR A 89 -7.48 5.00 8.71
N LEU A 90 -6.59 4.03 8.53
CA LEU A 90 -6.08 3.22 9.64
C LEU A 90 -5.29 4.06 10.66
N GLN A 91 -4.47 4.98 10.19
CA GLN A 91 -3.71 5.88 11.07
C GLN A 91 -4.62 6.77 11.89
N GLN A 92 -5.60 7.41 11.26
CA GLN A 92 -6.48 8.39 11.93
C GLN A 92 -7.53 7.74 12.84
N VAL A 93 -8.08 6.57 12.45
CA VAL A 93 -9.20 5.96 13.19
C VAL A 93 -8.72 4.94 14.22
N ARG A 94 -7.61 4.25 13.96
CA ARG A 94 -7.10 3.17 14.82
C ARG A 94 -5.72 3.46 15.41
N ALA A 95 -5.14 4.63 15.16
CA ALA A 95 -3.80 5.01 15.57
C ALA A 95 -2.73 3.95 15.18
N ILE A 96 -2.92 3.27 14.03
CA ILE A 96 -1.97 2.28 13.54
C ILE A 96 -0.85 3.00 12.80
N ARG A 97 0.39 2.87 13.30
CA ARG A 97 1.59 3.46 12.71
C ARG A 97 1.44 4.95 12.35
N PRO A 98 0.98 5.80 13.30
CA PRO A 98 0.86 7.25 13.08
C PRO A 98 2.23 7.92 12.90
N ASP A 99 3.31 7.21 13.19
CA ASP A 99 4.69 7.61 12.99
C ASP A 99 5.12 7.60 11.50
N VAL A 100 4.41 6.88 10.64
CA VAL A 100 4.73 6.79 9.20
C VAL A 100 4.11 7.96 8.44
N ILE A 101 4.94 8.70 7.72
CA ILE A 101 4.49 9.79 6.85
C ILE A 101 4.07 9.19 5.51
N VAL A 102 2.79 9.32 5.14
CA VAL A 102 2.25 8.81 3.88
C VAL A 102 2.14 9.94 2.87
N ILE A 103 2.79 9.78 1.72
CA ILE A 103 2.80 10.76 0.61
C ILE A 103 2.39 10.05 -0.68
N GLN A 104 1.30 10.48 -1.31
CA GLN A 104 0.92 9.97 -2.62
C GLN A 104 1.75 10.67 -3.71
N THR A 105 2.31 9.90 -4.64
CA THR A 105 3.17 10.43 -5.73
C THR A 105 2.52 11.56 -6.50
N SER A 106 1.26 11.42 -6.90
CA SER A 106 0.55 12.44 -7.68
C SER A 106 0.25 13.74 -6.92
N TRP A 107 0.43 13.77 -5.58
CA TRP A 107 0.32 15.03 -4.84
C TRP A 107 1.56 15.90 -5.03
N LEU A 108 2.71 15.29 -5.34
CA LEU A 108 3.95 16.02 -5.63
C LEU A 108 3.91 16.76 -6.98
N ASP A 109 2.91 16.46 -7.83
CA ASP A 109 2.64 17.21 -9.08
C ASP A 109 1.90 18.54 -8.80
N ASP A 110 1.28 18.70 -7.62
CA ASP A 110 0.68 19.98 -7.20
C ASP A 110 1.77 20.92 -6.68
N THR A 111 1.87 22.07 -7.31
CA THR A 111 2.93 23.06 -7.02
C THR A 111 2.92 23.50 -5.56
N SER A 112 1.74 23.73 -4.98
CA SER A 112 1.63 24.21 -3.59
C SER A 112 2.05 23.16 -2.60
N TYR A 113 1.63 21.91 -2.83
CA TYR A 113 2.01 20.77 -2.00
C TYR A 113 3.51 20.46 -2.13
N ALA A 114 4.03 20.45 -3.36
CA ALA A 114 5.45 20.24 -3.60
C ALA A 114 6.32 21.30 -2.92
N LEU A 115 5.94 22.57 -2.99
CA LEU A 115 6.65 23.65 -2.29
C LEU A 115 6.59 23.47 -0.77
N TRP A 116 5.44 23.09 -0.21
CA TRP A 116 5.35 22.81 1.22
C TRP A 116 6.27 21.65 1.62
N ILE A 117 6.26 20.55 0.86
CA ILE A 117 7.16 19.40 1.08
C ILE A 117 8.62 19.82 1.03
N GLN A 118 9.00 20.62 0.03
CA GLN A 118 10.36 21.12 -0.13
C GLN A 118 10.83 21.95 1.09
N GLN A 119 9.96 22.80 1.59
CA GLN A 119 10.24 23.61 2.77
C GLN A 119 10.29 22.80 4.07
N ALA A 120 9.29 21.90 4.27
CA ALA A 120 9.16 21.11 5.49
C ALA A 120 10.30 20.10 5.67
N TYR A 121 10.81 19.55 4.57
CA TYR A 121 11.81 18.48 4.58
C TYR A 121 13.18 18.89 4.00
N HIS A 122 13.35 20.15 3.62
CA HIS A 122 14.59 20.71 3.04
C HIS A 122 15.08 19.91 1.82
N VAL A 123 14.17 19.55 0.92
CA VAL A 123 14.44 18.82 -0.34
C VAL A 123 14.04 19.66 -1.55
N HIS A 124 14.62 19.38 -2.73
CA HIS A 124 14.38 20.18 -3.93
C HIS A 124 14.37 19.30 -5.18
N GLY A 125 13.77 19.81 -6.25
CA GLY A 125 13.77 19.15 -7.56
C GLY A 125 12.50 18.38 -7.87
N ALA A 126 12.60 17.47 -8.83
CA ALA A 126 11.50 16.59 -9.23
C ALA A 126 11.22 15.51 -8.16
N PRO A 127 10.04 14.86 -8.17
CA PRO A 127 9.65 13.89 -7.15
C PRO A 127 10.69 12.81 -6.85
N VAL A 128 11.33 12.23 -7.88
CA VAL A 128 12.38 11.20 -7.69
C VAL A 128 13.61 11.75 -7.00
N GLU A 129 14.02 12.98 -7.33
CA GLU A 129 15.15 13.66 -6.70
C GLU A 129 14.86 13.98 -5.23
N MET A 130 13.65 14.42 -4.91
CA MET A 130 13.20 14.62 -3.53
C MET A 130 13.23 13.31 -2.74
N ILE A 131 12.75 12.20 -3.32
CA ILE A 131 12.80 10.87 -2.70
C ILE A 131 14.24 10.48 -2.34
N LYS A 132 15.19 10.66 -3.25
CA LYS A 132 16.62 10.38 -3.00
C LYS A 132 17.21 11.27 -1.90
N GLN A 133 16.87 12.56 -1.87
CA GLN A 133 17.33 13.46 -0.84
C GLN A 133 16.79 13.13 0.56
N TRP A 134 15.55 12.67 0.67
CA TRP A 134 14.97 12.23 1.95
C TRP A 134 15.77 11.09 2.59
N CYS A 135 16.33 10.19 1.79
CA CYS A 135 17.11 9.05 2.30
C CYS A 135 18.31 9.44 3.16
N ALA A 136 18.76 10.70 3.12
CA ALA A 136 19.85 11.19 3.97
C ALA A 136 19.42 11.34 5.44
N ASN A 137 18.13 11.58 5.70
CA ASN A 137 17.62 11.91 7.03
C ASN A 137 16.49 11.00 7.51
N TYR A 138 15.83 10.25 6.61
CA TYR A 138 14.66 9.42 6.90
C TYR A 138 14.81 8.04 6.27
N PRO A 139 14.25 6.99 6.88
CA PRO A 139 13.96 5.74 6.18
C PRO A 139 12.87 5.99 5.13
N VAL A 140 13.20 5.85 3.84
CA VAL A 140 12.27 6.12 2.74
C VAL A 140 11.83 4.81 2.10
N TYR A 141 10.54 4.70 1.84
CA TYR A 141 9.89 3.53 1.25
C TYR A 141 9.01 3.92 0.08
N VAL A 142 8.95 3.06 -0.92
CA VAL A 142 8.07 3.18 -2.07
C VAL A 142 7.16 1.95 -2.11
N SER A 143 5.85 2.16 -2.15
CA SER A 143 4.86 1.07 -2.27
C SER A 143 5.11 0.26 -3.54
N LEU A 144 4.89 -1.07 -3.48
CA LEU A 144 4.88 -1.94 -4.66
C LEU A 144 3.80 -1.55 -5.69
N ALA A 145 2.79 -0.77 -5.26
CA ALA A 145 1.76 -0.20 -6.12
C ALA A 145 2.10 1.19 -6.69
N ALA A 146 3.31 1.70 -6.47
CA ALA A 146 3.75 3.00 -7.00
C ALA A 146 3.83 2.97 -8.54
N PRO A 147 3.72 4.14 -9.20
CA PRO A 147 3.82 4.22 -10.66
C PRO A 147 5.12 3.62 -11.17
N THR A 148 5.04 2.85 -12.27
CA THR A 148 6.19 2.19 -12.90
C THR A 148 7.34 3.16 -13.16
N LEU A 149 7.06 4.38 -13.59
CA LEU A 149 8.06 5.41 -13.84
C LEU A 149 8.91 5.73 -12.60
N VAL A 150 8.30 5.77 -11.41
CA VAL A 150 9.02 5.98 -10.13
C VAL A 150 9.86 4.77 -9.78
N LEU A 151 9.30 3.56 -9.94
CA LEU A 151 10.01 2.32 -9.66
C LEU A 151 11.21 2.11 -10.60
N GLU A 152 11.06 2.40 -11.89
CA GLU A 152 12.14 2.34 -12.88
C GLU A 152 13.24 3.36 -12.59
N ALA A 153 12.87 4.59 -12.22
CA ALA A 153 13.84 5.65 -11.92
C ALA A 153 14.67 5.38 -10.64
N LEU A 154 14.18 4.50 -9.75
CA LEU A 154 14.84 4.13 -8.50
C LEU A 154 15.35 2.68 -8.49
N GLN A 155 15.22 1.92 -9.57
CA GLN A 155 15.37 0.46 -9.60
C GLN A 155 16.66 -0.06 -8.95
N GLU A 156 17.79 0.64 -9.10
CA GLU A 156 19.08 0.25 -8.54
C GLU A 156 19.18 0.47 -7.01
N GLU A 157 18.23 1.21 -6.43
CA GLU A 157 18.21 1.63 -5.03
C GLU A 157 17.05 0.97 -4.25
N LEU A 158 16.27 0.07 -4.89
CA LEU A 158 15.07 -0.54 -4.32
C LEU A 158 15.35 -1.89 -3.68
N TYR A 159 15.04 -2.03 -2.40
CA TYR A 159 15.17 -3.28 -1.63
C TYR A 159 13.82 -3.67 -1.04
N CYS A 160 13.25 -4.79 -1.48
CA CYS A 160 11.93 -5.26 -1.02
C CYS A 160 11.95 -5.56 0.48
N THR A 161 11.00 -4.99 1.23
CA THR A 161 10.85 -5.16 2.69
C THR A 161 9.47 -5.68 3.10
N GLY A 162 8.68 -6.11 2.14
CA GLY A 162 7.30 -6.56 2.28
C GLY A 162 6.47 -5.99 1.12
N LEU A 163 5.42 -5.24 1.41
CA LEU A 163 4.61 -4.55 0.38
C LEU A 163 5.19 -3.18 -0.03
N ALA A 164 6.41 -2.89 0.40
CA ALA A 164 7.16 -1.71 0.01
C ALA A 164 8.60 -2.06 -0.32
N PHE A 165 9.24 -1.18 -1.09
CA PHE A 165 10.68 -1.14 -1.27
C PHE A 165 11.28 -0.09 -0.35
N LYS A 166 12.32 -0.44 0.40
CA LYS A 166 13.20 0.54 1.03
C LYS A 166 14.12 1.14 -0.04
N VAL A 167 14.23 2.46 -0.08
CA VAL A 167 15.19 3.15 -0.93
C VAL A 167 16.53 3.23 -0.20
N SER A 168 17.61 2.79 -0.84
CA SER A 168 18.95 2.82 -0.25
C SER A 168 20.01 2.90 -1.34
N ASN A 169 20.98 3.79 -1.16
CA ASN A 169 22.16 3.92 -2.01
C ASN A 169 23.28 2.94 -1.65
N VAL A 170 23.09 2.14 -0.61
CA VAL A 170 24.01 1.07 -0.21
C VAL A 170 23.26 -0.26 -0.16
N PRO A 171 23.92 -1.39 -0.53
CA PRO A 171 23.31 -2.70 -0.46
C PRO A 171 22.85 -3.05 0.95
N ILE A 172 21.62 -3.57 1.07
CA ILE A 172 21.06 -4.02 2.35
C ILE A 172 20.65 -5.50 2.26
N ALA A 173 20.92 -6.26 3.32
CA ALA A 173 20.51 -7.66 3.46
C ALA A 173 19.06 -7.72 3.99
N ASN A 174 18.08 -7.47 3.11
CA ASN A 174 16.68 -7.25 3.48
C ASN A 174 15.86 -8.53 3.66
N VAL A 175 16.15 -9.64 2.93
CA VAL A 175 15.24 -10.79 2.84
C VAL A 175 15.04 -11.51 4.17
N LYS A 176 16.11 -11.72 4.95
CA LYS A 176 16.01 -12.32 6.29
C LYS A 176 15.19 -11.46 7.26
N GLY A 177 15.41 -10.13 7.21
CA GLY A 177 14.63 -9.15 7.98
C GLY A 177 13.16 -9.14 7.57
N MET A 178 12.90 -9.11 6.27
CA MET A 178 11.56 -9.17 5.71
C MET A 178 10.81 -10.43 6.15
N TYR A 179 11.44 -11.61 6.15
CA TYR A 179 10.80 -12.83 6.65
C TYR A 179 10.43 -12.70 8.13
N ARG A 180 11.39 -12.36 9.01
CA ARG A 180 11.20 -12.36 10.46
C ARG A 180 10.39 -11.19 10.99
N GLN A 181 10.58 -10.00 10.43
CA GLN A 181 9.97 -8.78 10.96
C GLN A 181 8.63 -8.46 10.30
N TRP A 182 8.49 -8.75 9.02
CA TRP A 182 7.27 -8.47 8.28
C TRP A 182 6.39 -9.72 8.12
N TRP A 183 6.87 -10.78 7.45
CA TRP A 183 6.02 -11.92 7.08
C TRP A 183 5.50 -12.70 8.30
N GLU A 184 6.32 -12.92 9.33
CA GLU A 184 5.87 -13.60 10.55
C GLU A 184 4.79 -12.81 11.30
N ASN A 185 4.77 -11.48 11.18
CA ASN A 185 3.87 -10.57 11.89
C ASN A 185 2.72 -10.02 11.04
N CYS A 186 2.75 -10.15 9.71
CA CYS A 186 1.68 -9.63 8.87
C CYS A 186 0.38 -10.43 9.04
N SER A 187 -0.76 -9.75 8.88
CA SER A 187 -2.07 -10.40 8.83
C SER A 187 -2.21 -11.22 7.55
N LYS A 188 -2.80 -12.42 7.65
CA LYS A 188 -2.92 -13.39 6.54
C LYS A 188 -4.36 -13.83 6.29
N THR A 189 -5.33 -13.12 6.87
CA THR A 189 -6.75 -13.52 6.86
C THR A 189 -7.38 -13.41 5.48
N ASN A 190 -7.03 -12.35 4.74
CA ASN A 190 -7.67 -12.00 3.46
C ASN A 190 -6.71 -12.08 2.25
N LEU A 191 -5.58 -12.77 2.37
CA LEU A 191 -4.58 -12.85 1.28
C LEU A 191 -5.16 -13.43 -0.02
N THR A 192 -6.18 -14.28 0.08
CA THR A 192 -6.82 -14.98 -1.05
C THR A 192 -8.21 -14.45 -1.37
N SER A 193 -8.54 -13.23 -0.94
CA SER A 193 -9.85 -12.59 -1.19
C SER A 193 -10.13 -12.28 -2.67
N GLY A 194 -9.11 -12.35 -3.52
CA GLY A 194 -9.21 -11.92 -4.92
C GLY A 194 -9.02 -10.42 -5.13
N LEU A 195 -8.66 -9.66 -4.08
CA LEU A 195 -8.29 -8.26 -4.23
C LEU A 195 -7.07 -8.14 -5.17
N PRO A 196 -7.15 -7.40 -6.30
CA PRO A 196 -6.06 -7.33 -7.26
C PRO A 196 -4.72 -6.89 -6.66
N MET A 197 -4.74 -6.02 -5.64
CA MET A 197 -3.54 -5.59 -4.92
C MET A 197 -2.82 -6.74 -4.20
N ASN A 198 -3.50 -7.85 -3.91
CA ASN A 198 -2.87 -9.02 -3.30
C ASN A 198 -1.81 -9.66 -4.22
N ALA A 199 -1.81 -9.37 -5.53
CA ALA A 199 -0.72 -9.74 -6.42
C ALA A 199 0.65 -9.22 -5.94
N ASN A 200 0.68 -8.10 -5.22
CA ASN A 200 1.91 -7.52 -4.68
C ASN A 200 2.58 -8.39 -3.61
N TYR A 201 1.87 -9.32 -2.96
CA TYR A 201 2.47 -10.29 -2.04
C TYR A 201 3.36 -11.32 -2.76
N LEU A 202 3.16 -11.55 -4.06
CA LEU A 202 3.91 -12.57 -4.80
C LEU A 202 5.40 -12.25 -4.87
N MET A 203 5.78 -10.98 -4.98
CA MET A 203 7.18 -10.58 -5.02
C MET A 203 7.92 -10.88 -3.70
N PRO A 204 7.51 -10.36 -2.53
CA PRO A 204 8.17 -10.67 -1.27
C PRO A 204 8.14 -12.16 -0.92
N LEU A 205 7.04 -12.87 -1.22
CA LEU A 205 6.97 -14.32 -1.00
C LEU A 205 7.94 -15.10 -1.89
N GLY A 206 8.14 -14.69 -3.14
CA GLY A 206 9.14 -15.25 -4.04
C GLY A 206 10.57 -15.10 -3.49
N LEU A 207 10.91 -13.92 -2.98
CA LEU A 207 12.21 -13.65 -2.36
C LEU A 207 12.40 -14.46 -1.06
N ILE A 208 11.37 -14.56 -0.22
CA ILE A 208 11.38 -15.39 1.00
C ILE A 208 11.56 -16.86 0.63
N ALA A 209 10.88 -17.36 -0.40
CA ALA A 209 11.04 -18.74 -0.86
C ALA A 209 12.48 -19.03 -1.30
N GLY A 210 13.11 -18.11 -2.05
CA GLY A 210 14.54 -18.20 -2.39
C GLY A 210 15.43 -18.32 -1.16
N TYR A 211 15.25 -17.44 -0.18
CA TYR A 211 15.96 -17.49 1.10
C TYR A 211 15.76 -18.82 1.86
N MET A 212 14.54 -19.39 1.82
CA MET A 212 14.26 -20.70 2.44
C MET A 212 15.01 -21.84 1.75
N VAL A 213 15.15 -21.78 0.42
CA VAL A 213 15.96 -22.74 -0.35
C VAL A 213 17.42 -22.66 0.07
N GLU A 214 18.00 -21.47 0.09
CA GLU A 214 19.41 -21.24 0.45
C GLU A 214 19.74 -21.67 1.89
N THR A 215 18.79 -21.50 2.81
CA THR A 215 18.96 -21.80 4.23
C THR A 215 18.47 -23.21 4.62
N GLY A 216 17.97 -24.01 3.68
CA GLY A 216 17.52 -25.38 3.91
C GLY A 216 16.24 -25.52 4.75
N LYS A 217 15.42 -24.48 4.83
CA LYS A 217 14.17 -24.44 5.63
C LYS A 217 13.00 -25.05 4.86
N LYS A 218 13.00 -26.39 4.74
CA LYS A 218 12.07 -27.14 3.87
C LYS A 218 10.59 -27.02 4.25
N ASN A 219 10.28 -26.99 5.56
CA ASN A 219 8.89 -26.93 6.03
C ASN A 219 8.28 -25.55 5.75
N GLU A 220 8.99 -24.51 6.12
CA GLU A 220 8.61 -23.12 5.88
C GLU A 220 8.49 -22.84 4.37
N LEU A 221 9.41 -23.37 3.57
CA LEU A 221 9.33 -23.28 2.10
C LEU A 221 8.05 -23.89 1.55
N LYS A 222 7.62 -25.06 2.07
CA LYS A 222 6.38 -25.71 1.64
C LYS A 222 5.15 -24.84 1.94
N GLU A 223 5.13 -24.20 3.10
CA GLU A 223 4.05 -23.29 3.50
C GLU A 223 4.02 -22.04 2.60
N ILE A 224 5.17 -21.39 2.40
CA ILE A 224 5.29 -20.20 1.53
C ILE A 224 4.83 -20.51 0.10
N LYS A 225 5.26 -21.65 -0.47
CA LYS A 225 4.84 -22.09 -1.80
C LYS A 225 3.31 -22.26 -1.89
N LYS A 226 2.70 -22.87 -0.88
CA LYS A 226 1.26 -23.06 -0.83
C LYS A 226 0.53 -21.72 -0.85
N ILE A 227 0.91 -20.80 0.02
CA ILE A 227 0.29 -19.47 0.11
C ILE A 227 0.51 -18.68 -1.18
N TYR A 228 1.71 -18.73 -1.76
CA TYR A 228 2.02 -18.10 -3.05
C TYR A 228 1.06 -18.60 -4.15
N ALA A 229 0.90 -19.91 -4.27
CA ALA A 229 0.01 -20.52 -5.28
C ALA A 229 -1.47 -20.13 -5.06
N GLU A 230 -1.93 -20.10 -3.82
CA GLU A 230 -3.29 -19.71 -3.47
C GLU A 230 -3.54 -18.21 -3.81
N ILE A 231 -2.60 -17.32 -3.51
CA ILE A 231 -2.71 -15.91 -3.90
C ILE A 231 -2.69 -15.78 -5.41
N ALA A 232 -1.71 -16.36 -6.11
CA ALA A 232 -1.60 -16.28 -7.57
C ALA A 232 -2.89 -16.73 -8.25
N LYS A 233 -3.48 -17.84 -7.80
CA LYS A 233 -4.78 -18.35 -8.27
C LYS A 233 -5.91 -17.35 -8.01
N SER A 234 -5.98 -16.75 -6.82
CA SER A 234 -7.07 -15.85 -6.44
C SER A 234 -7.08 -14.54 -7.24
N VAL A 235 -5.90 -14.06 -7.65
CA VAL A 235 -5.74 -12.83 -8.45
C VAL A 235 -5.58 -13.09 -9.95
N GLY A 236 -5.67 -14.35 -10.40
CA GLY A 236 -5.60 -14.72 -11.81
C GLY A 236 -4.20 -14.59 -12.44
N VAL A 237 -3.14 -14.58 -11.64
CA VAL A 237 -1.75 -14.55 -12.11
C VAL A 237 -1.25 -15.99 -12.35
N LYS A 238 -0.60 -16.23 -13.50
CA LYS A 238 0.06 -17.52 -13.75
C LYS A 238 1.24 -17.69 -12.78
N GLU A 239 1.30 -18.85 -12.12
CA GLU A 239 2.41 -19.18 -11.22
C GLU A 239 3.75 -19.12 -11.95
N GLN A 240 4.61 -18.21 -11.52
CA GLN A 240 6.03 -18.19 -11.88
C GLN A 240 6.82 -17.86 -10.63
N ILE A 241 7.21 -18.88 -9.86
CA ILE A 241 8.12 -18.67 -8.74
C ILE A 241 9.55 -18.61 -9.34
N PRO A 242 10.22 -17.43 -9.31
CA PRO A 242 11.56 -17.29 -9.86
C PRO A 242 12.52 -18.29 -9.21
N GLY A 243 13.27 -19.04 -10.02
CA GLY A 243 14.29 -19.99 -9.53
C GLY A 243 13.80 -21.36 -9.09
N MET A 244 12.54 -21.72 -9.36
CA MET A 244 12.01 -23.07 -9.12
C MET A 244 11.62 -23.71 -10.46
N LYS A 245 12.55 -24.47 -11.04
CA LYS A 245 12.25 -25.53 -12.00
C LYS A 245 12.10 -26.85 -11.26
#